data_ba4cace7f08c8c8428b8ea5c5c2b27c9
#
_entry.id   ba4cace7f08c8c8428b8ea5c5c2b27c9
#
_cell.length_a   1.000
_cell.length_b   1.000
_cell.length_c   1.000
_cell.angle_alpha   90.00
_cell.angle_beta   90.00
_cell.angle_gamma   90.00
#
_symmetry.space_group_name_H-M   'P 1'
#
loop_
_entity.id
_entity.type
_entity.pdbx_description
1 polymer ?
#
loop_
_entity_poly.entity_id
_entity_poly.type
_entity_poly.pdbx_seq_one_letter_code
_entity_poly.pdbx_strand_id
1 'polypeptide(L)'
;MTRPLCAPKAQLTGIKAVLFDAYGTLFDVYSVALLAEQLFPGQGQSLSILWRDKQIEYSRLLTASRKGPQREPLYQPFWEITRAGLRYACKRLQLNLSSELEERLMNQYRHLSAFPENREVLQALRDRGLRTGILSNGDPAMLDVAVKSAGLGELLDHVISVDSVRKYKTDPEAYALGERATGLPASQIAFVSSNAWDALAATWYGYATIWVNRQNIPFEELGTEPAYTGSTLRAALDALSPA
;
A
#
# COMPACT_ATOMS: atom_id res chain seq x y z
N MET A 1 -20.19 7.59 31.64
CA MET A 1 -19.32 8.48 30.85
C MET A 1 -19.66 8.29 29.38
N THR A 2 -20.41 9.22 28.80
CA THR A 2 -20.86 9.21 27.42
C THR A 2 -19.66 9.55 26.53
N ARG A 3 -19.28 8.64 25.62
CA ARG A 3 -18.31 8.91 24.54
C ARG A 3 -18.75 10.17 23.80
N PRO A 4 -17.87 11.16 23.56
CA PRO A 4 -18.24 12.29 22.72
C PRO A 4 -18.58 11.77 21.33
N LEU A 5 -19.74 12.19 20.81
CA LEU A 5 -20.12 12.04 19.41
C LEU A 5 -18.99 12.63 18.58
N CYS A 6 -18.35 11.79 17.75
CA CYS A 6 -17.31 12.21 16.83
C CYS A 6 -17.89 13.35 15.97
N ALA A 7 -17.26 14.52 16.01
CA ALA A 7 -17.64 15.62 15.12
C ALA A 7 -17.64 15.13 13.66
N PRO A 8 -18.55 15.60 12.80
CA PRO A 8 -18.55 15.20 11.40
C PRO A 8 -17.17 15.55 10.81
N LYS A 9 -16.46 14.54 10.32
CA LYS A 9 -15.16 14.72 9.66
C LYS A 9 -15.38 15.63 8.44
N ALA A 10 -14.58 16.69 8.32
CA ALA A 10 -14.68 17.62 7.21
C ALA A 10 -14.51 16.89 5.88
N GLN A 11 -15.40 17.16 4.93
CA GLN A 11 -15.27 16.66 3.58
C GLN A 11 -14.07 17.30 2.89
N LEU A 12 -13.36 16.50 2.10
CA LEU A 12 -12.23 16.97 1.30
C LEU A 12 -12.76 17.66 0.04
N THR A 13 -12.40 18.93 -0.14
CA THR A 13 -12.84 19.74 -1.29
C THR A 13 -11.69 20.01 -2.25
N GLY A 14 -12.00 20.27 -3.52
CA GLY A 14 -10.98 20.60 -4.53
C GLY A 14 -10.16 19.43 -5.04
N ILE A 15 -10.48 18.20 -4.64
CA ILE A 15 -9.81 16.98 -5.10
C ILE A 15 -10.20 16.67 -6.54
N LYS A 16 -9.24 16.34 -7.38
CA LYS A 16 -9.40 15.98 -8.79
C LYS A 16 -8.88 14.58 -9.14
N ALA A 17 -8.03 14.02 -8.28
CA ALA A 17 -7.52 12.67 -8.43
C ALA A 17 -7.46 11.94 -7.09
N VAL A 18 -7.62 10.61 -7.13
CA VAL A 18 -7.48 9.73 -5.97
C VAL A 18 -6.43 8.69 -6.31
N LEU A 19 -5.33 8.69 -5.57
CA LEU A 19 -4.28 7.69 -5.70
C LEU A 19 -4.35 6.73 -4.52
N PHE A 20 -4.26 5.45 -4.82
CA PHE A 20 -4.32 4.38 -3.84
C PHE A 20 -2.96 3.72 -3.67
N ASP A 21 -2.57 3.44 -2.43
CA ASP A 21 -1.60 2.39 -2.21
C ASP A 21 -2.16 1.04 -2.69
N ALA A 22 -1.28 0.12 -3.08
CA ALA A 22 -1.70 -1.18 -3.61
C ALA A 22 -1.75 -2.27 -2.53
N TYR A 23 -0.59 -2.58 -1.93
CA TYR A 23 -0.37 -3.73 -1.05
C TYR A 23 -0.84 -3.47 0.39
N GLY A 24 -1.95 -4.09 0.78
CA GLY A 24 -2.68 -3.88 2.04
C GLY A 24 -3.88 -2.96 1.89
N THR A 25 -3.98 -2.19 0.78
CA THR A 25 -5.05 -1.23 0.53
C THR A 25 -6.05 -1.74 -0.51
N LEU A 26 -5.59 -2.06 -1.72
CA LEU A 26 -6.38 -2.70 -2.77
C LEU A 26 -6.23 -4.23 -2.77
N PHE A 27 -5.05 -4.74 -2.42
CA PHE A 27 -4.72 -6.17 -2.41
C PHE A 27 -4.38 -6.61 -0.99
N ASP A 28 -5.05 -7.69 -0.54
CA ASP A 28 -4.85 -8.25 0.80
C ASP A 28 -3.53 -9.02 0.89
N VAL A 29 -2.52 -8.40 1.51
CA VAL A 29 -1.20 -8.99 1.70
C VAL A 29 -1.19 -10.19 2.65
N TYR A 30 -2.24 -10.35 3.45
CA TYR A 30 -2.39 -11.49 4.36
C TYR A 30 -3.13 -12.68 3.73
N SER A 31 -3.66 -12.53 2.51
CA SER A 31 -4.29 -13.64 1.79
C SER A 31 -3.31 -14.80 1.51
N VAL A 32 -2.00 -14.56 1.57
CA VAL A 32 -0.97 -15.62 1.50
C VAL A 32 -0.97 -16.52 2.73
N ALA A 33 -1.54 -16.09 3.85
CA ALA A 33 -1.54 -16.86 5.10
C ALA A 33 -2.23 -18.22 4.97
N LEU A 34 -3.25 -18.33 4.09
CA LEU A 34 -3.93 -19.59 3.83
C LEU A 34 -3.01 -20.63 3.18
N LEU A 35 -2.24 -20.23 2.18
CA LEU A 35 -1.25 -21.12 1.58
C LEU A 35 -0.10 -21.40 2.55
N ALA A 36 0.36 -20.40 3.28
CA ALA A 36 1.41 -20.56 4.28
C ALA A 36 0.99 -21.56 5.38
N GLU A 37 -0.28 -21.55 5.82
CA GLU A 37 -0.84 -22.50 6.79
C GLU A 37 -0.86 -23.93 6.24
N GLN A 38 -1.21 -24.11 4.96
CA GLN A 38 -1.16 -25.42 4.31
C GLN A 38 0.26 -25.98 4.20
N LEU A 39 1.25 -25.12 3.96
CA LEU A 39 2.64 -25.51 3.79
C LEU A 39 3.38 -25.67 5.13
N PHE A 40 3.01 -24.89 6.12
CA PHE A 40 3.60 -24.85 7.45
C PHE A 40 2.51 -24.78 8.52
N PRO A 41 1.87 -25.92 8.85
CA PRO A 41 0.74 -25.96 9.77
C PRO A 41 1.02 -25.28 11.11
N GLY A 42 0.12 -24.42 11.56
CA GLY A 42 0.24 -23.61 12.77
C GLY A 42 1.15 -22.38 12.64
N GLN A 43 1.71 -22.09 11.44
CA GLN A 43 2.65 -20.99 11.24
C GLN A 43 2.18 -19.97 10.18
N GLY A 44 1.05 -20.21 9.52
CA GLY A 44 0.61 -19.39 8.41
C GLY A 44 0.48 -17.90 8.74
N GLN A 45 -0.16 -17.58 9.87
CA GLN A 45 -0.33 -16.21 10.31
C GLN A 45 1.01 -15.58 10.74
N SER A 46 1.80 -16.28 11.55
CA SER A 46 3.11 -15.79 12.02
C SER A 46 4.05 -15.53 10.86
N LEU A 47 4.07 -16.41 9.87
CA LEU A 47 4.88 -16.25 8.66
C LEU A 47 4.44 -15.04 7.84
N SER A 48 3.15 -14.88 7.58
CA SER A 48 2.62 -13.78 6.76
C SER A 48 2.88 -12.41 7.39
N ILE A 49 2.70 -12.28 8.71
CA ILE A 49 2.97 -11.04 9.45
C ILE A 49 4.47 -10.71 9.39
N LEU A 50 5.33 -11.65 9.78
CA LEU A 50 6.78 -11.41 9.81
C LEU A 50 7.35 -11.15 8.41
N TRP A 51 6.82 -11.83 7.39
CA TRP A 51 7.18 -11.59 5.99
C TRP A 51 6.85 -10.16 5.58
N ARG A 52 5.63 -9.69 5.88
CA ARG A 52 5.20 -8.32 5.58
C ARG A 52 6.05 -7.29 6.33
N ASP A 53 6.31 -7.49 7.62
CA ASP A 53 7.12 -6.58 8.43
C ASP A 53 8.53 -6.43 7.84
N LYS A 54 9.16 -7.54 7.44
CA LYS A 54 10.49 -7.51 6.82
C LYS A 54 10.50 -6.85 5.44
N GLN A 55 9.48 -7.03 4.66
CA GLN A 55 9.34 -6.35 3.38
C GLN A 55 9.30 -4.82 3.55
N ILE A 56 8.52 -4.33 4.52
CA ILE A 56 8.45 -2.90 4.86
C ILE A 56 9.78 -2.39 5.44
N GLU A 57 10.37 -3.14 6.37
CA GLU A 57 11.66 -2.78 6.96
C GLU A 57 12.76 -2.68 5.89
N TYR A 58 12.85 -3.66 4.99
CA TYR A 58 13.85 -3.68 3.94
C TYR A 58 13.69 -2.54 2.93
N SER A 59 12.46 -2.19 2.58
CA SER A 59 12.21 -1.04 1.70
C SER A 59 12.74 0.26 2.31
N ARG A 60 12.54 0.46 3.62
CA ARG A 60 13.04 1.63 4.36
C ARG A 60 14.56 1.63 4.50
N LEU A 61 15.14 0.48 4.84
CA LEU A 61 16.61 0.34 4.95
C LEU A 61 17.31 0.66 3.64
N LEU A 62 16.83 0.14 2.52
CA LEU A 62 17.42 0.38 1.21
C LEU A 62 17.30 1.85 0.78
N THR A 63 16.18 2.51 1.11
CA THR A 63 15.99 3.92 0.78
C THR A 63 16.85 4.84 1.63
N ALA A 64 16.94 4.58 2.94
CA ALA A 64 17.69 5.44 3.88
C ALA A 64 19.21 5.20 3.84
N SER A 65 19.65 4.00 3.50
CA SER A 65 21.05 3.59 3.59
C SER A 65 21.85 3.94 2.33
N ARG A 66 23.17 3.95 2.50
CA ARG A 66 24.16 4.12 1.43
C ARG A 66 25.28 3.12 1.62
N LYS A 67 25.86 2.64 0.51
CA LYS A 67 26.92 1.64 0.53
C LYS A 67 28.30 2.27 0.28
N GLY A 68 29.26 1.85 1.07
CA GLY A 68 30.66 2.18 0.87
C GLY A 68 31.05 3.65 1.08
N PRO A 69 32.33 3.99 0.93
CA PRO A 69 32.84 5.35 1.10
C PRO A 69 32.24 6.36 0.09
N GLN A 70 31.87 5.89 -1.10
CA GLN A 70 31.27 6.69 -2.17
C GLN A 70 29.78 6.97 -1.92
N ARG A 71 29.18 6.39 -0.86
CA ARG A 71 27.77 6.56 -0.49
C ARG A 71 26.82 6.23 -1.62
N GLU A 72 27.07 5.13 -2.33
CA GLU A 72 26.20 4.65 -3.40
C GLU A 72 24.79 4.35 -2.89
N PRO A 73 23.73 4.79 -3.60
CA PRO A 73 22.37 4.46 -3.23
C PRO A 73 22.14 2.94 -3.36
N LEU A 74 21.40 2.39 -2.41
CA LEU A 74 20.96 1.00 -2.44
C LEU A 74 19.54 0.94 -2.99
N TYR A 75 19.34 0.02 -3.93
CA TYR A 75 18.03 -0.30 -4.44
C TYR A 75 18.00 -1.74 -4.94
N GLN A 76 16.92 -2.43 -4.64
CA GLN A 76 16.55 -3.73 -5.22
C GLN A 76 15.06 -3.64 -5.57
N PRO A 77 14.59 -4.26 -6.67
CA PRO A 77 13.17 -4.31 -7.01
C PRO A 77 12.32 -4.88 -5.86
N PHE A 78 11.09 -4.44 -5.76
CA PHE A 78 10.19 -4.85 -4.65
C PHE A 78 9.98 -6.36 -4.61
N TRP A 79 9.99 -7.03 -5.75
CA TRP A 79 9.93 -8.49 -5.85
C TRP A 79 11.09 -9.16 -5.12
N GLU A 80 12.30 -8.62 -5.28
CA GLU A 80 13.50 -9.19 -4.64
C GLU A 80 13.50 -9.00 -3.13
N ILE A 81 13.07 -7.84 -2.64
CA ILE A 81 12.94 -7.64 -1.19
C ILE A 81 11.77 -8.42 -0.60
N THR A 82 10.71 -8.67 -1.37
CA THR A 82 9.62 -9.57 -0.99
C THR A 82 10.15 -10.99 -0.78
N ARG A 83 10.94 -11.49 -1.72
CA ARG A 83 11.61 -12.80 -1.64
C ARG A 83 12.58 -12.87 -0.44
N ALA A 84 13.39 -11.83 -0.27
CA ALA A 84 14.34 -11.74 0.85
C ALA A 84 13.61 -11.73 2.21
N GLY A 85 12.48 -11.01 2.30
CA GLY A 85 11.61 -11.01 3.49
C GLY A 85 11.05 -12.39 3.81
N LEU A 86 10.58 -13.14 2.79
CA LEU A 86 10.12 -14.52 2.97
C LEU A 86 11.22 -15.43 3.51
N ARG A 87 12.41 -15.39 2.89
CA ARG A 87 13.57 -16.17 3.33
C ARG A 87 13.97 -15.87 4.78
N TYR A 88 13.98 -14.59 5.14
CA TYR A 88 14.24 -14.17 6.52
C TYR A 88 13.18 -14.71 7.47
N ALA A 89 11.91 -14.54 7.15
CA ALA A 89 10.80 -14.97 8.00
C ALA A 89 10.83 -16.48 8.24
N CYS A 90 11.04 -17.29 7.19
CA CYS A 90 11.19 -18.73 7.34
C CYS A 90 12.38 -19.12 8.22
N LYS A 91 13.55 -18.50 8.03
CA LYS A 91 14.73 -18.74 8.88
C LYS A 91 14.44 -18.38 10.34
N ARG A 92 13.80 -17.25 10.60
CA ARG A 92 13.47 -16.76 11.96
C ARG A 92 12.49 -17.69 12.67
N LEU A 93 11.53 -18.26 11.93
CA LEU A 93 10.54 -19.21 12.43
C LEU A 93 11.01 -20.68 12.36
N GLN A 94 12.25 -20.91 11.95
CA GLN A 94 12.86 -22.25 11.81
C GLN A 94 12.08 -23.16 10.83
N LEU A 95 11.48 -22.59 9.80
CA LEU A 95 10.75 -23.30 8.77
C LEU A 95 11.69 -23.76 7.63
N ASN A 96 11.52 -24.98 7.16
CA ASN A 96 12.31 -25.53 6.06
C ASN A 96 11.76 -25.06 4.71
N LEU A 97 12.28 -23.96 4.18
CA LEU A 97 11.86 -23.39 2.90
C LEU A 97 12.68 -23.99 1.75
N SER A 98 12.11 -24.96 1.05
CA SER A 98 12.68 -25.45 -0.21
C SER A 98 12.47 -24.43 -1.33
N SER A 99 13.24 -24.57 -2.44
CA SER A 99 13.05 -23.71 -3.62
C SER A 99 11.64 -23.81 -4.19
N GLU A 100 11.03 -25.01 -4.16
CA GLU A 100 9.65 -25.21 -4.61
C GLU A 100 8.64 -24.47 -3.75
N LEU A 101 8.77 -24.53 -2.41
CA LEU A 101 7.89 -23.84 -1.49
C LEU A 101 8.03 -22.32 -1.60
N GLU A 102 9.28 -21.85 -1.79
CA GLU A 102 9.55 -20.43 -2.05
C GLU A 102 8.80 -19.94 -3.31
N GLU A 103 8.93 -20.65 -4.43
CA GLU A 103 8.25 -20.27 -5.67
C GLU A 103 6.72 -20.32 -5.53
N ARG A 104 6.17 -21.29 -4.82
CA ARG A 104 4.71 -21.37 -4.56
C ARG A 104 4.22 -20.16 -3.75
N LEU A 105 4.90 -19.79 -2.67
CA LEU A 105 4.55 -18.62 -1.84
C LEU A 105 4.73 -17.31 -2.60
N MET A 106 5.82 -17.17 -3.34
CA MET A 106 6.07 -16.00 -4.17
C MET A 106 5.02 -15.86 -5.29
N ASN A 107 4.63 -16.97 -5.91
CA ASN A 107 3.55 -16.95 -6.91
C ASN A 107 2.21 -16.56 -6.30
N GLN A 108 1.88 -17.05 -5.09
CA GLN A 108 0.69 -16.62 -4.37
C GLN A 108 0.75 -15.11 -4.05
N TYR A 109 1.91 -14.58 -3.69
CA TYR A 109 2.08 -13.15 -3.45
C TYR A 109 1.92 -12.31 -4.72
N ARG A 110 2.16 -12.88 -5.90
CA ARG A 110 1.90 -12.24 -7.19
C ARG A 110 0.39 -12.12 -7.49
N HIS A 111 -0.42 -13.03 -6.93
CA HIS A 111 -1.85 -13.15 -7.17
C HIS A 111 -2.66 -12.96 -5.88
N LEU A 112 -2.38 -11.88 -5.15
CA LEU A 112 -3.11 -11.54 -3.93
C LEU A 112 -4.59 -11.29 -4.20
N SER A 113 -5.43 -11.65 -3.24
CA SER A 113 -6.85 -11.34 -3.30
C SER A 113 -7.09 -9.83 -3.26
N ALA A 114 -7.90 -9.32 -4.17
CA ALA A 114 -8.38 -7.95 -4.09
C ALA A 114 -9.50 -7.84 -3.03
N PHE A 115 -9.57 -6.70 -2.34
CA PHE A 115 -10.71 -6.46 -1.45
C PHE A 115 -12.01 -6.30 -2.26
N PRO A 116 -13.13 -6.84 -1.76
CA PRO A 116 -14.35 -6.96 -2.56
C PRO A 116 -14.97 -5.63 -2.97
N GLU A 117 -14.79 -4.58 -2.18
CA GLU A 117 -15.34 -3.26 -2.44
C GLU A 117 -14.55 -2.43 -3.47
N ASN A 118 -13.38 -2.89 -3.91
CA ASN A 118 -12.49 -2.09 -4.79
C ASN A 118 -13.18 -1.62 -6.07
N ARG A 119 -13.81 -2.55 -6.80
CA ARG A 119 -14.44 -2.23 -8.08
C ARG A 119 -15.56 -1.20 -7.91
N GLU A 120 -16.42 -1.37 -6.93
CA GLU A 120 -17.52 -0.46 -6.62
C GLU A 120 -16.99 0.95 -6.30
N VAL A 121 -15.98 1.04 -5.42
CA VAL A 121 -15.42 2.33 -4.98
C VAL A 121 -14.72 3.03 -6.13
N LEU A 122 -13.88 2.34 -6.88
CA LEU A 122 -13.18 2.93 -8.04
C LEU A 122 -14.18 3.42 -9.10
N GLN A 123 -15.20 2.63 -9.43
CA GLN A 123 -16.23 3.03 -10.37
C GLN A 123 -16.97 4.28 -9.88
N ALA A 124 -17.42 4.30 -8.63
CA ALA A 124 -18.15 5.44 -8.08
C ALA A 124 -17.32 6.73 -8.04
N LEU A 125 -16.00 6.65 -7.82
CA LEU A 125 -15.12 7.81 -7.90
C LEU A 125 -15.00 8.33 -9.34
N ARG A 126 -14.87 7.43 -10.33
CA ARG A 126 -14.85 7.79 -11.74
C ARG A 126 -16.16 8.41 -12.21
N ASP A 127 -17.29 7.89 -11.76
CA ASP A 127 -18.63 8.44 -12.05
C ASP A 127 -18.82 9.86 -11.50
N ARG A 128 -18.04 10.23 -10.45
CA ARG A 128 -17.94 11.60 -9.93
C ARG A 128 -16.94 12.48 -10.70
N GLY A 129 -16.33 11.97 -11.77
CA GLY A 129 -15.35 12.69 -12.59
C GLY A 129 -13.94 12.76 -12.00
N LEU A 130 -13.65 11.96 -10.96
CA LEU A 130 -12.31 11.91 -10.34
C LEU A 130 -11.42 10.93 -11.11
N ARG A 131 -10.18 11.33 -11.37
CA ARG A 131 -9.15 10.42 -11.89
C ARG A 131 -8.71 9.48 -10.79
N THR A 132 -8.49 8.21 -11.13
CA THR A 132 -8.10 7.17 -10.18
C THR A 132 -6.77 6.57 -10.59
N GLY A 133 -5.96 6.16 -9.60
CA GLY A 133 -4.70 5.52 -9.89
C GLY A 133 -4.08 4.81 -8.69
N ILE A 134 -3.04 4.05 -8.96
CA ILE A 134 -2.18 3.41 -7.96
C ILE A 134 -0.87 4.19 -7.87
N LEU A 135 -0.37 4.39 -6.64
CA LEU A 135 1.00 4.79 -6.34
C LEU A 135 1.59 3.79 -5.32
N SER A 136 2.51 2.95 -5.75
CA SER A 136 2.93 1.77 -5.00
C SER A 136 4.44 1.54 -4.98
N ASN A 137 4.89 0.88 -3.90
CA ASN A 137 6.24 0.32 -3.79
C ASN A 137 6.47 -0.89 -4.70
N GLY A 138 5.40 -1.54 -5.18
CA GLY A 138 5.51 -2.68 -6.11
C GLY A 138 6.19 -2.30 -7.41
N ASP A 139 7.02 -3.19 -7.94
CA ASP A 139 7.59 -3.00 -9.27
C ASP A 139 6.53 -3.15 -10.38
N PRO A 140 6.81 -2.66 -11.60
CA PRO A 140 5.81 -2.62 -12.67
C PRO A 140 5.21 -3.99 -13.02
N ALA A 141 6.03 -5.05 -13.00
CA ALA A 141 5.57 -6.40 -13.34
C ALA A 141 4.63 -6.97 -12.27
N MET A 142 4.89 -6.69 -10.99
CA MET A 142 4.00 -7.08 -9.90
C MET A 142 2.64 -6.36 -10.00
N LEU A 143 2.66 -5.06 -10.25
CA LEU A 143 1.44 -4.25 -10.36
C LEU A 143 0.60 -4.66 -11.57
N ASP A 144 1.23 -4.93 -12.71
CA ASP A 144 0.53 -5.39 -13.93
C ASP A 144 -0.25 -6.68 -13.66
N VAL A 145 0.38 -7.68 -13.03
CA VAL A 145 -0.28 -8.93 -12.68
C VAL A 145 -1.42 -8.70 -11.69
N ALA A 146 -1.19 -7.94 -10.61
CA ALA A 146 -2.18 -7.70 -9.58
C ALA A 146 -3.42 -6.97 -10.14
N VAL A 147 -3.21 -5.92 -10.93
CA VAL A 147 -4.30 -5.13 -11.55
C VAL A 147 -5.10 -5.97 -12.54
N LYS A 148 -4.43 -6.76 -13.40
CA LYS A 148 -5.07 -7.66 -14.36
C LYS A 148 -5.86 -8.76 -13.68
N SER A 149 -5.28 -9.42 -12.68
CA SER A 149 -5.94 -10.49 -11.93
C SER A 149 -7.20 -10.01 -11.20
N ALA A 150 -7.19 -8.77 -10.73
CA ALA A 150 -8.34 -8.16 -10.06
C ALA A 150 -9.37 -7.54 -11.03
N GLY A 151 -9.08 -7.47 -12.33
CA GLY A 151 -9.94 -6.83 -13.32
C GLY A 151 -10.13 -5.34 -13.10
N LEU A 152 -9.10 -4.63 -12.58
CA LEU A 152 -9.19 -3.22 -12.22
C LEU A 152 -8.63 -2.28 -13.30
N GLY A 153 -8.04 -2.80 -14.39
CA GLY A 153 -7.32 -2.00 -15.38
C GLY A 153 -8.10 -0.85 -15.98
N GLU A 154 -9.37 -1.06 -16.33
CA GLU A 154 -10.24 -0.02 -16.91
C GLU A 154 -10.70 1.04 -15.90
N LEU A 155 -10.50 0.77 -14.60
CA LEU A 155 -10.88 1.67 -13.52
C LEU A 155 -9.72 2.52 -13.01
N LEU A 156 -8.53 2.39 -13.61
CA LEU A 156 -7.32 3.08 -13.19
C LEU A 156 -6.74 3.89 -14.36
N ASP A 157 -6.70 5.21 -14.22
CA ASP A 157 -6.06 6.10 -15.21
C ASP A 157 -4.53 6.04 -15.08
N HIS A 158 -4.01 5.70 -13.90
CA HIS A 158 -2.59 5.64 -13.63
C HIS A 158 -2.22 4.41 -12.79
N VAL A 159 -1.14 3.71 -13.16
CA VAL A 159 -0.50 2.67 -12.34
C VAL A 159 0.97 3.06 -12.16
N ILE A 160 1.29 3.63 -11.00
CA ILE A 160 2.56 4.30 -10.73
C ILE A 160 3.39 3.43 -9.80
N SER A 161 4.57 3.02 -10.27
CA SER A 161 5.58 2.32 -9.48
C SER A 161 6.69 3.28 -9.06
N VAL A 162 7.13 3.19 -7.80
CA VAL A 162 8.30 3.92 -7.30
C VAL A 162 9.62 3.41 -7.88
N ASP A 163 9.60 2.28 -8.61
CA ASP A 163 10.76 1.69 -9.27
C ASP A 163 11.48 2.69 -10.18
N SER A 164 10.72 3.59 -10.82
CA SER A 164 11.24 4.62 -11.71
C SER A 164 12.19 5.63 -11.03
N VAL A 165 12.02 5.88 -9.74
CA VAL A 165 12.89 6.76 -8.94
C VAL A 165 13.85 5.99 -8.05
N ARG A 166 13.73 4.65 -7.98
CA ARG A 166 14.57 3.75 -7.18
C ARG A 166 14.63 4.17 -5.70
N LYS A 167 13.49 4.65 -5.18
CA LYS A 167 13.29 5.03 -3.79
C LYS A 167 11.90 4.60 -3.36
N TYR A 168 11.83 3.92 -2.23
CA TYR A 168 10.55 3.49 -1.68
C TYR A 168 9.85 4.61 -0.91
N LYS A 169 8.55 4.52 -0.77
CA LYS A 169 7.84 5.24 0.26
C LYS A 169 8.55 4.92 1.60
N THR A 170 8.89 5.82 2.44
CA THR A 170 8.36 7.18 2.66
C THR A 170 9.21 8.32 2.07
N ASP A 171 10.10 8.06 1.12
CA ASP A 171 10.88 9.12 0.48
C ASP A 171 9.94 10.07 -0.31
N PRO A 172 10.11 11.40 -0.18
CA PRO A 172 9.25 12.37 -0.90
C PRO A 172 9.25 12.21 -2.41
N GLU A 173 10.34 11.75 -3.02
CA GLU A 173 10.41 11.52 -4.46
C GLU A 173 9.45 10.41 -4.93
N ALA A 174 9.14 9.45 -4.06
CA ALA A 174 8.14 8.43 -4.34
C ALA A 174 6.73 9.05 -4.47
N TYR A 175 6.38 9.98 -3.57
CA TYR A 175 5.08 10.67 -3.64
C TYR A 175 5.01 11.69 -4.79
N ALA A 176 6.12 12.36 -5.13
CA ALA A 176 6.19 13.28 -6.26
C ALA A 176 5.81 12.64 -7.61
N LEU A 177 5.90 11.32 -7.72
CA LEU A 177 5.43 10.59 -8.90
C LEU A 177 3.94 10.76 -9.15
N GLY A 178 3.13 10.89 -8.10
CA GLY A 178 1.69 11.13 -8.24
C GLY A 178 1.38 12.48 -8.89
N GLU A 179 2.07 13.56 -8.49
CA GLU A 179 1.94 14.87 -9.11
C GLU A 179 2.38 14.85 -10.58
N ARG A 180 3.53 14.20 -10.86
CA ARG A 180 4.05 14.07 -12.23
C ARG A 180 3.09 13.31 -13.14
N ALA A 181 2.52 12.20 -12.66
CA ALA A 181 1.63 11.37 -13.46
C ALA A 181 0.27 12.04 -13.69
N THR A 182 -0.27 12.73 -12.69
CA THR A 182 -1.58 13.39 -12.77
C THR A 182 -1.52 14.79 -13.35
N GLY A 183 -0.36 15.46 -13.31
CA GLY A 183 -0.24 16.88 -13.65
C GLY A 183 -0.97 17.81 -12.65
N LEU A 184 -1.26 17.32 -11.42
CA LEU A 184 -1.96 18.07 -10.38
C LEU A 184 -1.03 18.34 -9.22
N PRO A 185 -1.18 19.48 -8.51
CA PRO A 185 -0.48 19.69 -7.25
C PRO A 185 -0.99 18.73 -6.16
N ALA A 186 -0.16 18.43 -5.18
CA ALA A 186 -0.47 17.51 -4.07
C ALA A 186 -1.81 17.85 -3.38
N SER A 187 -2.12 19.14 -3.21
CA SER A 187 -3.38 19.61 -2.59
C SER A 187 -4.67 19.24 -3.35
N GLN A 188 -4.57 18.84 -4.62
CA GLN A 188 -5.70 18.38 -5.43
C GLN A 188 -5.75 16.85 -5.58
N ILE A 189 -4.89 16.13 -4.87
CA ILE A 189 -4.81 14.68 -4.89
C ILE A 189 -5.17 14.14 -3.50
N ALA A 190 -6.17 13.26 -3.44
CA ALA A 190 -6.40 12.44 -2.28
C ALA A 190 -5.53 11.18 -2.36
N PHE A 191 -4.88 10.83 -1.26
CA PHE A 191 -4.11 9.60 -1.16
C PHE A 191 -4.74 8.64 -0.15
N VAL A 192 -5.02 7.41 -0.58
CA VAL A 192 -5.72 6.40 0.20
C VAL A 192 -4.76 5.26 0.53
N SER A 193 -4.58 4.98 1.82
CA SER A 193 -3.75 3.86 2.26
C SER A 193 -4.33 3.19 3.51
N SER A 194 -4.23 1.85 3.58
CA SER A 194 -4.49 1.10 4.82
C SER A 194 -3.25 1.00 5.71
N ASN A 195 -2.07 1.30 5.18
CA ASN A 195 -0.84 1.34 5.94
C ASN A 195 -0.72 2.71 6.64
N ALA A 196 -0.81 2.74 7.99
CA ALA A 196 -0.78 3.99 8.77
C ALA A 196 0.47 4.83 8.48
N TRP A 197 1.65 4.19 8.43
CA TRP A 197 2.93 4.82 8.10
C TRP A 197 2.96 5.49 6.71
N ASP A 198 2.25 4.91 5.74
CA ASP A 198 2.18 5.45 4.37
C ASP A 198 1.20 6.64 4.30
N ALA A 199 0.04 6.52 4.97
CA ALA A 199 -0.90 7.63 5.11
C ALA A 199 -0.25 8.83 5.83
N LEU A 200 0.52 8.59 6.91
CA LEU A 200 1.25 9.62 7.63
C LEU A 200 2.27 10.34 6.74
N ALA A 201 3.13 9.57 6.04
CA ALA A 201 4.16 10.16 5.20
C ALA A 201 3.57 10.90 3.99
N ALA A 202 2.47 10.40 3.43
CA ALA A 202 1.73 11.09 2.37
C ALA A 202 1.09 12.40 2.87
N THR A 203 0.64 12.45 4.14
CA THR A 203 0.18 13.69 4.79
C THR A 203 1.32 14.70 4.89
N TRP A 204 2.49 14.28 5.35
CA TRP A 204 3.68 15.15 5.43
C TRP A 204 4.13 15.64 4.06
N TYR A 205 3.93 14.84 3.01
CA TYR A 205 4.23 15.25 1.65
C TYR A 205 3.27 16.34 1.14
N GLY A 206 2.03 16.38 1.65
CA GLY A 206 1.02 17.40 1.28
C GLY A 206 -0.22 16.86 0.58
N TYR A 207 -0.39 15.55 0.49
CA TYR A 207 -1.63 14.95 0.01
C TYR A 207 -2.77 15.08 1.03
N ALA A 208 -4.01 15.15 0.56
CA ALA A 208 -5.18 14.95 1.38
C ALA A 208 -5.35 13.45 1.66
N THR A 209 -5.00 12.97 2.85
CA THR A 209 -4.90 11.54 3.12
C THR A 209 -6.16 10.96 3.73
N ILE A 210 -6.50 9.75 3.27
CA ILE A 210 -7.59 8.93 3.78
C ILE A 210 -6.98 7.62 4.28
N TRP A 211 -7.03 7.40 5.60
CA TRP A 211 -6.56 6.16 6.20
C TRP A 211 -7.68 5.12 6.28
N VAL A 212 -7.47 3.97 5.67
CA VAL A 212 -8.41 2.83 5.70
C VAL A 212 -7.98 1.86 6.79
N ASN A 213 -8.47 2.08 8.00
CA ASN A 213 -8.14 1.29 9.20
C ASN A 213 -8.95 0.00 9.27
N ARG A 214 -8.59 -1.00 8.46
CA ARG A 214 -9.28 -2.30 8.39
C ARG A 214 -9.17 -3.13 9.67
N GLN A 215 -8.11 -2.91 10.43
CA GLN A 215 -7.78 -3.73 11.61
C GLN A 215 -8.16 -3.07 12.93
N ASN A 216 -8.74 -1.86 12.88
CA ASN A 216 -9.10 -1.08 14.07
C ASN A 216 -7.92 -0.91 15.05
N ILE A 217 -6.75 -0.60 14.52
CA ILE A 217 -5.53 -0.31 15.27
C ILE A 217 -5.37 1.20 15.51
N PRO A 218 -4.52 1.65 16.46
CA PRO A 218 -4.18 3.06 16.60
C PRO A 218 -3.45 3.59 15.36
N PHE A 219 -3.60 4.90 15.08
CA PHE A 219 -2.74 5.58 14.10
C PHE A 219 -1.36 5.83 14.69
N GLU A 220 -0.42 6.27 13.85
CA GLU A 220 0.96 6.58 14.25
C GLU A 220 1.01 7.77 15.22
N GLU A 221 1.71 7.63 16.35
CA GLU A 221 1.82 8.64 17.43
C GLU A 221 2.92 9.69 17.14
N LEU A 222 2.92 10.25 15.91
CA LEU A 222 3.94 11.23 15.45
C LEU A 222 3.38 12.65 15.24
N GLY A 223 2.27 12.96 15.91
CA GLY A 223 1.73 14.32 16.00
C GLY A 223 1.05 14.83 14.73
N THR A 224 0.70 13.93 13.80
CA THR A 224 -0.02 14.28 12.58
C THR A 224 -1.12 13.24 12.34
N GLU A 225 -2.32 13.71 12.02
CA GLU A 225 -3.48 12.86 11.75
C GLU A 225 -3.81 12.86 10.25
N PRO A 226 -4.39 11.78 9.71
CA PRO A 226 -4.91 11.78 8.36
C PRO A 226 -6.14 12.69 8.26
N ALA A 227 -6.39 13.25 7.09
CA ALA A 227 -7.55 14.11 6.86
C ALA A 227 -8.89 13.37 7.06
N TYR A 228 -8.92 12.08 6.77
CA TYR A 228 -10.08 11.22 6.97
C TYR A 228 -9.66 9.80 7.40
N THR A 229 -10.52 9.14 8.19
CA THR A 229 -10.31 7.73 8.59
C THR A 229 -11.63 6.96 8.47
N GLY A 230 -11.56 5.77 7.90
CA GLY A 230 -12.68 4.83 7.88
C GLY A 230 -12.20 3.39 7.92
N SER A 231 -13.10 2.41 8.01
CA SER A 231 -12.76 0.99 8.19
C SER A 231 -12.65 0.20 6.88
N THR A 232 -13.14 0.75 5.77
CA THR A 232 -13.11 0.13 4.44
C THR A 232 -12.74 1.15 3.38
N LEU A 233 -12.48 0.71 2.15
CA LEU A 233 -12.17 1.62 1.04
C LEU A 233 -13.31 2.61 0.75
N ARG A 234 -14.55 2.33 1.18
CA ARG A 234 -15.70 3.25 1.08
C ARG A 234 -15.46 4.59 1.78
N ALA A 235 -14.52 4.64 2.73
CA ALA A 235 -14.05 5.90 3.33
C ALA A 235 -13.65 6.95 2.29
N ALA A 236 -13.15 6.53 1.11
CA ALA A 236 -12.84 7.44 0.02
C ALA A 236 -14.10 8.09 -0.59
N LEU A 237 -15.20 7.35 -0.66
CA LEU A 237 -16.49 7.89 -1.12
C LEU A 237 -17.08 8.87 -0.11
N ASP A 238 -16.98 8.55 1.18
CA ASP A 238 -17.53 9.38 2.27
C ASP A 238 -16.74 10.68 2.40
N ALA A 239 -15.40 10.60 2.33
CA ALA A 239 -14.52 11.77 2.42
C ALA A 239 -14.64 12.73 1.22
N LEU A 240 -15.01 12.23 0.05
CA LEU A 240 -15.05 12.94 -1.23
C LEU A 240 -16.49 13.11 -1.74
N SER A 241 -17.49 13.00 -0.88
CA SER A 241 -18.90 13.24 -1.26
C SER A 241 -19.05 14.64 -1.85
N PRO A 242 -19.85 14.80 -2.92
CA PRO A 242 -20.22 16.14 -3.39
C PRO A 242 -20.95 16.88 -2.25
N ALA A 243 -20.63 18.17 -2.13
CA ALA A 243 -21.29 19.05 -1.15
C ALA A 243 -22.78 19.22 -1.46
#